data_8c35126d2151a8c4b443883d89f57176
#
_entry.id   8c35126d2151a8c4b443883d89f57176
#
_cell.length_a   1.000
_cell.length_b   1.000
_cell.length_c   1.000
_cell.angle_alpha   90.00
_cell.angle_beta   90.00
_cell.angle_gamma   90.00
#
_symmetry.space_group_name_H-M   'P 1'
#
loop_
_entity.id
_entity.type
_entity.pdbx_description
1 polymer ?
#
loop_
_entity_poly.entity_id
_entity_poly.type
_entity_poly.pdbx_seq_one_letter_code
_entity_poly.pdbx_strand_id
1 'polypeptide(L)'
;ATVGGGVNNTASSQAATVGGGYLNTASRDYATVGGGGNNTASGNAATVPGGASNVAGGASSFAAGAQAQATHDGAFVWSSAEATSSWGDNTFTVRAHGGARFYSASGTGTGVQLPSGSGSWSSLSDRAAKENFAPVDGRDLLARLAAIPIQTWNYRSQDPAIRHIGPVAQDFYAAFGVGEDDTHISTVDADGVALAAIQGLYERSQEQEARIVQLEQENAALRSRLDSLEARLAALERQAGGASDPASALPISGLALGGLALLGAAVYRQRAEGGKG
;
A
#
# COMPACT_ATOMS: atom_id res chain seq x y z
N ALA A 1 25.25 7.48 -46.04
CA ALA A 1 23.80 7.35 -45.93
C ALA A 1 23.28 6.33 -46.95
N THR A 2 22.23 5.60 -46.61
CA THR A 2 21.67 4.54 -47.43
C THR A 2 20.17 4.63 -47.46
N VAL A 3 19.56 4.51 -48.63
CA VAL A 3 18.12 4.29 -48.84
C VAL A 3 17.95 2.97 -49.60
N GLY A 4 17.30 1.96 -48.98
CA GLY A 4 17.15 0.62 -49.56
C GLY A 4 16.07 0.53 -50.66
N GLY A 5 15.15 1.49 -50.73
CA GLY A 5 14.05 1.49 -51.71
C GLY A 5 12.89 2.38 -51.32
N GLY A 6 11.71 2.14 -51.96
CA GLY A 6 10.48 2.87 -51.68
C GLY A 6 10.37 4.21 -52.40
N VAL A 7 9.51 5.09 -51.85
CA VAL A 7 9.17 6.37 -52.49
C VAL A 7 9.36 7.54 -51.52
N ASN A 8 10.06 8.58 -51.96
CA ASN A 8 10.29 9.83 -51.21
C ASN A 8 10.96 9.63 -49.84
N ASN A 9 11.87 8.64 -49.74
CA ASN A 9 12.67 8.42 -48.56
C ASN A 9 13.97 9.24 -48.60
N THR A 10 14.43 9.77 -47.49
CA THR A 10 15.62 10.59 -47.38
C THR A 10 16.55 10.07 -46.28
N ALA A 11 17.81 9.80 -46.62
CA ALA A 11 18.90 9.58 -45.68
C ALA A 11 20.00 10.62 -45.97
N SER A 12 20.20 11.60 -45.10
CA SER A 12 21.01 12.81 -45.46
C SER A 12 22.25 13.04 -44.61
N SER A 13 22.55 12.19 -43.61
CA SER A 13 23.73 12.39 -42.76
C SER A 13 24.64 11.14 -42.73
N GLN A 14 25.79 11.24 -42.05
CA GLN A 14 26.78 10.17 -41.98
C GLN A 14 26.17 8.88 -41.44
N ALA A 15 26.30 7.77 -42.16
CA ALA A 15 25.77 6.47 -41.82
C ALA A 15 24.27 6.45 -41.53
N ALA A 16 23.51 7.46 -41.95
CA ALA A 16 22.05 7.45 -41.84
C ALA A 16 21.44 6.36 -42.75
N THR A 17 20.41 5.69 -42.29
CA THR A 17 19.81 4.58 -43.03
C THR A 17 18.28 4.68 -43.07
N VAL A 18 17.69 4.56 -44.24
CA VAL A 18 16.28 4.27 -44.42
C VAL A 18 16.15 2.94 -45.17
N GLY A 19 15.56 1.92 -44.54
CA GLY A 19 15.42 0.60 -45.16
C GLY A 19 14.45 0.60 -46.33
N GLY A 20 13.43 1.46 -46.34
CA GLY A 20 12.45 1.59 -47.40
C GLY A 20 11.16 2.28 -46.97
N GLY A 21 10.04 2.05 -47.70
CA GLY A 21 8.72 2.60 -47.34
C GLY A 21 8.39 3.91 -48.05
N TYR A 22 7.61 4.78 -47.40
CA TYR A 22 7.10 6.01 -47.99
C TYR A 22 7.31 7.22 -47.06
N LEU A 23 7.91 8.30 -47.58
CA LEU A 23 8.15 9.57 -46.87
C LEU A 23 8.92 9.42 -45.53
N ASN A 24 9.87 8.50 -45.45
CA ASN A 24 10.69 8.35 -44.26
C ASN A 24 11.96 9.21 -44.35
N THR A 25 12.36 9.75 -43.23
CA THR A 25 13.56 10.65 -43.14
C THR A 25 14.48 10.19 -42.01
N ALA A 26 15.79 9.99 -42.34
CA ALA A 26 16.88 9.82 -41.39
C ALA A 26 17.90 10.97 -41.63
N SER A 27 17.91 11.98 -40.75
CA SER A 27 18.58 13.25 -41.03
C SER A 27 19.79 13.58 -40.16
N ARG A 28 20.16 12.71 -39.23
CA ARG A 28 21.34 12.83 -38.36
C ARG A 28 22.25 11.62 -38.46
N ASP A 29 23.46 11.76 -37.94
CA ASP A 29 24.46 10.72 -37.95
C ASP A 29 23.96 9.46 -37.23
N TYR A 30 24.14 8.32 -37.87
CA TYR A 30 23.71 7.00 -37.40
C TYR A 30 22.19 6.85 -37.21
N ALA A 31 21.40 7.84 -37.62
CA ALA A 31 19.93 7.75 -37.53
C ALA A 31 19.39 6.64 -38.44
N THR A 32 18.44 5.88 -37.95
CA THR A 32 17.89 4.74 -38.66
C THR A 32 16.38 4.80 -38.69
N VAL A 33 15.78 4.65 -39.88
CA VAL A 33 14.38 4.32 -40.10
C VAL A 33 14.32 2.97 -40.81
N GLY A 34 13.78 1.93 -40.16
CA GLY A 34 13.66 0.60 -40.76
C GLY A 34 12.70 0.54 -41.94
N GLY A 35 11.62 1.35 -41.90
CA GLY A 35 10.61 1.41 -42.97
C GLY A 35 9.33 2.03 -42.50
N GLY A 36 8.18 1.66 -43.15
CA GLY A 36 6.85 2.21 -42.84
C GLY A 36 6.55 3.50 -43.58
N GLY A 37 5.76 4.38 -42.97
CA GLY A 37 5.30 5.61 -43.61
C GLY A 37 5.42 6.86 -42.74
N ASN A 38 5.97 7.95 -43.32
CA ASN A 38 6.05 9.24 -42.69
C ASN A 38 6.80 9.25 -41.34
N ASN A 39 7.85 8.42 -41.21
CA ASN A 39 8.65 8.34 -40.00
C ASN A 39 9.89 9.25 -40.09
N THR A 40 10.29 9.82 -38.98
CA THR A 40 11.44 10.71 -38.89
C THR A 40 12.37 10.30 -37.76
N ALA A 41 13.64 10.01 -38.11
CA ALA A 41 14.74 9.87 -37.16
C ALA A 41 15.67 11.11 -37.33
N SER A 42 15.52 12.09 -36.44
CA SER A 42 16.26 13.36 -36.51
C SER A 42 17.19 13.59 -35.31
N GLY A 43 17.25 12.66 -34.37
CA GLY A 43 18.27 12.62 -33.32
C GLY A 43 19.54 11.88 -33.78
N ASN A 44 20.67 12.17 -33.18
CA ASN A 44 21.93 11.43 -33.41
C ASN A 44 21.72 9.98 -32.88
N ALA A 45 22.04 8.96 -33.69
CA ALA A 45 21.82 7.56 -33.39
C ALA A 45 20.34 7.21 -33.01
N ALA A 46 19.39 8.03 -33.40
CA ALA A 46 17.96 7.81 -33.17
C ALA A 46 17.41 6.69 -34.06
N THR A 47 16.45 5.94 -33.58
CA THR A 47 15.89 4.77 -34.25
C THR A 47 14.37 4.80 -34.33
N VAL A 48 13.83 4.66 -35.53
CA VAL A 48 12.44 4.29 -35.80
C VAL A 48 12.43 2.94 -36.52
N PRO A 49 12.08 1.82 -35.88
CA PRO A 49 12.10 0.51 -36.53
C PRO A 49 11.06 0.37 -37.65
N GLY A 50 9.98 1.17 -37.56
CA GLY A 50 8.89 1.15 -38.53
C GLY A 50 7.62 1.74 -37.96
N GLY A 51 6.49 1.48 -38.64
CA GLY A 51 5.17 2.02 -38.27
C GLY A 51 4.80 3.27 -39.05
N ALA A 52 4.01 4.16 -38.46
CA ALA A 52 3.49 5.33 -39.13
C ALA A 52 3.60 6.60 -38.31
N SER A 53 4.14 7.65 -38.90
CA SER A 53 4.20 9.01 -38.33
C SER A 53 4.95 9.08 -36.99
N ASN A 54 5.97 8.25 -36.81
CA ASN A 54 6.81 8.24 -35.62
C ASN A 54 7.96 9.24 -35.76
N VAL A 55 8.35 9.86 -34.65
CA VAL A 55 9.46 10.82 -34.58
C VAL A 55 10.42 10.40 -33.47
N ALA A 56 11.65 10.08 -33.82
CA ALA A 56 12.77 9.91 -32.92
C ALA A 56 13.68 11.13 -33.03
N GLY A 57 13.43 12.15 -32.21
CA GLY A 57 14.07 13.47 -32.28
C GLY A 57 15.24 13.67 -31.32
N GLY A 58 15.23 12.99 -30.18
CA GLY A 58 16.32 13.01 -29.19
C GLY A 58 17.50 12.14 -29.62
N ALA A 59 18.70 12.44 -29.15
CA ALA A 59 19.86 11.59 -29.37
C ALA A 59 19.63 10.22 -28.74
N SER A 60 20.00 9.11 -29.42
CA SER A 60 19.78 7.74 -28.97
C SER A 60 18.33 7.40 -28.61
N SER A 61 17.37 8.15 -29.12
CA SER A 61 15.95 7.90 -28.88
C SER A 61 15.37 6.79 -29.77
N PHE A 62 14.26 6.22 -29.32
CA PHE A 62 13.56 5.14 -30.01
C PHE A 62 12.05 5.45 -30.08
N ALA A 63 11.48 5.45 -31.27
CA ALA A 63 10.06 5.67 -31.48
C ALA A 63 9.44 4.59 -32.35
N ALA A 64 8.34 3.94 -31.91
CA ALA A 64 7.73 2.85 -32.67
C ALA A 64 6.19 2.82 -32.53
N GLY A 65 5.55 2.12 -33.49
CA GLY A 65 4.08 1.99 -33.57
C GLY A 65 3.47 3.05 -34.44
N ALA A 66 2.54 3.86 -33.91
CA ALA A 66 1.90 4.94 -34.66
C ALA A 66 1.91 6.25 -33.84
N GLN A 67 2.44 7.33 -34.41
CA GLN A 67 2.47 8.67 -33.83
C GLN A 67 3.29 8.76 -32.51
N ALA A 68 4.27 7.87 -32.31
CA ALA A 68 5.18 7.93 -31.18
C ALA A 68 6.20 9.07 -31.38
N GLN A 69 6.44 9.90 -30.36
CA GLN A 69 7.30 11.08 -30.42
C GLN A 69 8.33 11.00 -29.29
N ALA A 70 9.47 10.39 -29.56
CA ALA A 70 10.63 10.34 -28.67
C ALA A 70 11.52 11.57 -28.92
N THR A 71 11.13 12.72 -28.38
CA THR A 71 11.76 14.01 -28.64
C THR A 71 12.90 14.38 -27.70
N HIS A 72 13.07 13.63 -26.61
CA HIS A 72 14.11 13.77 -25.59
C HIS A 72 15.22 12.74 -25.77
N ASP A 73 16.42 13.07 -25.31
CA ASP A 73 17.59 12.19 -25.42
C ASP A 73 17.40 10.89 -24.63
N GLY A 74 17.80 9.76 -25.20
CA GLY A 74 17.65 8.44 -24.57
C GLY A 74 16.22 7.97 -24.36
N ALA A 75 15.22 8.69 -24.85
CA ALA A 75 13.81 8.34 -24.63
C ALA A 75 13.35 7.17 -25.52
N PHE A 76 12.61 6.23 -24.92
CA PHE A 76 11.86 5.19 -25.62
C PHE A 76 10.37 5.54 -25.63
N VAL A 77 9.75 5.57 -26.80
CA VAL A 77 8.30 5.79 -26.95
C VAL A 77 7.69 4.72 -27.85
N TRP A 78 6.69 4.03 -27.37
CA TRP A 78 5.83 3.17 -28.19
C TRP A 78 4.37 3.62 -28.07
N SER A 79 3.68 3.72 -29.19
CA SER A 79 2.25 4.08 -29.21
C SER A 79 1.46 3.19 -30.16
N SER A 80 0.29 2.73 -29.69
CA SER A 80 -0.60 1.91 -30.50
C SER A 80 -1.36 2.70 -31.59
N ALA A 81 -1.70 3.98 -31.37
CA ALA A 81 -2.54 4.72 -32.32
C ALA A 81 -2.56 6.26 -32.18
N GLU A 82 -2.23 6.84 -31.01
CA GLU A 82 -2.34 8.27 -30.75
C GLU A 82 -0.99 8.94 -30.54
N ALA A 83 -0.93 10.25 -30.75
CA ALA A 83 0.26 11.03 -30.44
C ALA A 83 0.67 10.84 -28.97
N THR A 84 1.86 10.30 -28.78
CA THR A 84 2.41 10.00 -27.47
C THR A 84 3.85 10.47 -27.42
N SER A 85 4.13 11.43 -26.55
CA SER A 85 5.44 12.06 -26.46
C SER A 85 6.20 11.56 -25.22
N SER A 86 7.53 11.52 -25.32
CA SER A 86 8.41 11.44 -24.17
C SER A 86 8.22 12.67 -23.28
N TRP A 87 8.37 12.52 -21.97
CA TRP A 87 8.18 13.60 -20.98
C TRP A 87 9.51 14.09 -20.37
N GLY A 88 10.63 13.53 -20.78
CA GLY A 88 11.97 13.89 -20.34
C GLY A 88 13.03 12.99 -20.95
N ASP A 89 14.30 13.30 -20.69
CA ASP A 89 15.43 12.48 -21.09
C ASP A 89 15.44 11.13 -20.37
N ASN A 90 15.92 10.09 -21.05
CA ASN A 90 16.05 8.73 -20.52
C ASN A 90 14.73 8.13 -19.97
N THR A 91 13.60 8.51 -20.56
CA THR A 91 12.27 8.03 -20.15
C THR A 91 11.76 6.90 -21.03
N PHE A 92 10.96 6.01 -20.42
CA PHE A 92 10.26 4.92 -21.09
C PHE A 92 8.75 5.20 -21.08
N THR A 93 8.17 5.45 -22.24
CA THR A 93 6.75 5.80 -22.41
C THR A 93 6.06 4.82 -23.34
N VAL A 94 5.00 4.20 -22.86
CA VAL A 94 4.17 3.29 -23.65
C VAL A 94 2.70 3.68 -23.56
N ARG A 95 2.06 3.86 -24.71
CA ARG A 95 0.61 3.99 -24.81
C ARG A 95 0.03 2.75 -25.48
N ALA A 96 -0.57 1.90 -24.67
CA ALA A 96 -1.21 0.66 -25.12
C ALA A 96 -2.70 0.70 -24.76
N HIS A 97 -3.57 1.04 -25.71
CA HIS A 97 -5.02 1.15 -25.47
C HIS A 97 -5.64 -0.16 -24.98
N GLY A 98 -5.09 -1.30 -25.37
CA GLY A 98 -5.52 -2.63 -24.90
C GLY A 98 -4.95 -3.04 -23.54
N GLY A 99 -4.15 -2.16 -22.88
CA GLY A 99 -3.43 -2.49 -21.65
C GLY A 99 -2.03 -3.05 -21.89
N ALA A 100 -1.32 -3.33 -20.81
CA ALA A 100 0.04 -3.88 -20.85
C ALA A 100 0.14 -5.10 -19.91
N ARG A 101 1.04 -6.05 -20.24
CA ARG A 101 1.32 -7.23 -19.41
C ARG A 101 2.81 -7.46 -19.37
N PHE A 102 3.31 -7.84 -18.18
CA PHE A 102 4.67 -8.32 -17.97
C PHE A 102 4.62 -9.69 -17.31
N TYR A 103 5.22 -10.67 -17.94
CA TYR A 103 5.32 -12.03 -17.42
C TYR A 103 6.74 -12.28 -16.93
N SER A 104 6.87 -12.85 -15.74
CA SER A 104 8.16 -13.13 -15.08
C SER A 104 8.54 -14.61 -15.11
N ALA A 105 7.68 -15.49 -15.65
CA ALA A 105 7.97 -16.92 -15.83
C ALA A 105 7.52 -17.41 -17.21
N SER A 106 7.83 -18.66 -17.54
CA SER A 106 7.30 -19.34 -18.73
C SER A 106 5.78 -19.49 -18.61
N GLY A 107 5.05 -19.29 -19.71
CA GLY A 107 3.59 -19.27 -19.73
C GLY A 107 3.01 -17.95 -19.19
N THR A 108 1.76 -18.01 -18.76
CA THR A 108 1.01 -16.83 -18.28
C THR A 108 0.65 -16.92 -16.80
N GLY A 109 1.31 -17.81 -16.04
CA GLY A 109 0.97 -18.14 -14.65
C GLY A 109 1.40 -17.09 -13.62
N THR A 110 2.40 -16.26 -13.95
CA THR A 110 2.88 -15.20 -13.04
C THR A 110 3.19 -13.92 -13.81
N GLY A 111 2.89 -12.78 -13.22
CA GLY A 111 3.12 -11.48 -13.84
C GLY A 111 2.18 -10.40 -13.32
N VAL A 112 2.27 -9.25 -13.96
CA VAL A 112 1.41 -8.10 -13.68
C VAL A 112 0.76 -7.61 -14.97
N GLN A 113 -0.42 -7.04 -14.84
CA GLN A 113 -1.11 -6.39 -15.95
C GLN A 113 -1.62 -5.01 -15.56
N LEU A 114 -1.60 -4.11 -16.52
CA LEU A 114 -2.34 -2.86 -16.52
C LEU A 114 -3.52 -3.04 -17.50
N PRO A 115 -4.74 -3.29 -17.04
CA PRO A 115 -5.89 -3.44 -17.93
C PRO A 115 -6.19 -2.16 -18.69
N SER A 116 -6.86 -2.28 -19.84
CA SER A 116 -7.32 -1.11 -20.61
C SER A 116 -8.16 -0.16 -19.73
N GLY A 117 -7.81 1.12 -19.72
CA GLY A 117 -8.49 2.15 -18.94
C GLY A 117 -8.20 2.12 -17.42
N SER A 118 -7.41 1.17 -16.92
CA SER A 118 -7.03 1.11 -15.51
C SER A 118 -5.88 2.06 -15.18
N GLY A 119 -5.91 2.65 -13.99
CA GLY A 119 -4.82 3.44 -13.42
C GLY A 119 -3.90 2.65 -12.48
N SER A 120 -4.10 1.33 -12.32
CA SER A 120 -3.32 0.49 -11.39
C SER A 120 -2.90 -0.84 -12.00
N TRP A 121 -1.73 -1.33 -11.58
CA TRP A 121 -1.28 -2.69 -11.89
C TRP A 121 -2.06 -3.72 -11.09
N SER A 122 -2.37 -4.85 -11.72
CA SER A 122 -2.98 -6.02 -11.07
C SER A 122 -2.00 -7.18 -11.12
N SER A 123 -1.70 -7.78 -9.98
CA SER A 123 -0.93 -9.03 -9.89
C SER A 123 -1.85 -10.23 -10.16
N LEU A 124 -1.35 -11.25 -10.83
CA LEU A 124 -2.08 -12.51 -10.96
C LEU A 124 -2.25 -13.17 -9.59
N SER A 125 -3.48 -13.51 -9.23
CA SER A 125 -3.82 -14.12 -7.95
C SER A 125 -4.81 -15.29 -8.10
N ASP A 126 -4.73 -16.00 -9.23
CA ASP A 126 -5.55 -17.19 -9.50
C ASP A 126 -5.17 -18.32 -8.54
N ARG A 127 -6.18 -18.99 -7.99
CA ARG A 127 -5.99 -20.16 -7.12
C ARG A 127 -5.24 -21.29 -7.84
N ALA A 128 -5.49 -21.48 -9.13
CA ALA A 128 -4.84 -22.52 -9.93
C ALA A 128 -3.35 -22.23 -10.21
N ALA A 129 -2.90 -20.98 -10.03
CA ALA A 129 -1.50 -20.57 -10.15
C ALA A 129 -0.75 -20.61 -8.81
N LYS A 130 -1.38 -21.09 -7.73
CA LYS A 130 -0.82 -21.14 -6.37
C LYS A 130 -0.95 -22.55 -5.80
N GLU A 131 -0.05 -22.89 -4.90
CA GLU A 131 -0.02 -24.17 -4.20
C GLU A 131 0.40 -23.99 -2.74
N ASN A 132 0.44 -25.07 -1.96
CA ASN A 132 0.90 -25.10 -0.57
C ASN A 132 0.15 -24.12 0.36
N PHE A 133 -1.17 -24.05 0.22
CA PHE A 133 -2.00 -23.19 1.07
C PHE A 133 -1.94 -23.63 2.53
N ALA A 134 -1.62 -22.70 3.43
CA ALA A 134 -1.66 -22.91 4.86
C ALA A 134 -2.42 -21.75 5.53
N PRO A 135 -3.13 -22.02 6.63
CA PRO A 135 -3.78 -20.97 7.39
C PRO A 135 -2.75 -20.07 8.07
N VAL A 136 -3.09 -18.80 8.26
CA VAL A 136 -2.28 -17.82 8.98
C VAL A 136 -2.97 -17.50 10.30
N ASP A 137 -2.22 -17.52 11.42
CA ASP A 137 -2.70 -17.02 12.69
C ASP A 137 -2.66 -15.48 12.68
N GLY A 138 -3.82 -14.86 12.53
CA GLY A 138 -3.96 -13.41 12.43
C GLY A 138 -3.55 -12.68 13.72
N ARG A 139 -3.66 -13.31 14.89
CA ARG A 139 -3.31 -12.71 16.18
C ARG A 139 -1.82 -12.67 16.39
N ASP A 140 -1.13 -13.78 16.11
CA ASP A 140 0.32 -13.85 16.18
C ASP A 140 0.94 -12.89 15.15
N LEU A 141 0.38 -12.86 13.94
CA LEU A 141 0.81 -11.94 12.90
C LEU A 141 0.59 -10.47 13.30
N LEU A 142 -0.55 -10.12 13.89
CA LEU A 142 -0.83 -8.78 14.41
C LEU A 142 0.19 -8.38 15.50
N ALA A 143 0.56 -9.29 16.39
CA ALA A 143 1.56 -9.03 17.43
C ALA A 143 2.95 -8.76 16.81
N ARG A 144 3.35 -9.54 15.81
CA ARG A 144 4.61 -9.34 15.06
C ARG A 144 4.59 -8.02 14.28
N LEU A 145 3.48 -7.68 13.62
CA LEU A 145 3.32 -6.41 12.91
C LEU A 145 3.44 -5.22 13.84
N ALA A 146 2.89 -5.31 15.06
CA ALA A 146 2.99 -4.24 16.06
C ALA A 146 4.41 -4.05 16.60
N ALA A 147 5.29 -5.04 16.44
CA ALA A 147 6.66 -5.02 16.94
C ALA A 147 7.69 -4.47 15.94
N ILE A 148 7.39 -4.50 14.63
CA ILE A 148 8.33 -3.98 13.63
C ILE A 148 8.27 -2.45 13.55
N PRO A 149 9.42 -1.77 13.34
CA PRO A 149 9.45 -0.32 13.19
C PRO A 149 8.75 0.13 11.89
N ILE A 150 7.79 1.04 12.01
CA ILE A 150 7.24 1.77 10.88
C ILE A 150 7.82 3.17 10.91
N GLN A 151 8.59 3.52 9.88
CA GLN A 151 9.37 4.76 9.83
C GLN A 151 9.12 5.52 8.54
N THR A 152 9.46 6.80 8.53
CA THR A 152 9.52 7.57 7.29
C THR A 152 10.97 7.61 6.77
N TRP A 153 11.12 7.47 5.45
CA TRP A 153 12.42 7.40 4.79
C TRP A 153 12.33 7.99 3.37
N ASN A 154 13.47 8.13 2.71
CA ASN A 154 13.57 8.42 1.28
C ASN A 154 14.69 7.58 0.66
N TYR A 155 14.60 7.31 -0.63
CA TYR A 155 15.72 6.70 -1.35
C TYR A 155 16.88 7.69 -1.48
N ARG A 156 18.11 7.19 -1.38
CA ARG A 156 19.33 8.02 -1.54
C ARG A 156 19.43 8.70 -2.92
N SER A 157 18.78 8.10 -3.92
CA SER A 157 18.72 8.60 -5.31
C SER A 157 17.58 9.59 -5.57
N GLN A 158 16.73 9.87 -4.57
CA GLN A 158 15.59 10.79 -4.69
C GLN A 158 15.88 12.12 -4.02
N ASP A 159 15.09 13.15 -4.38
CA ASP A 159 15.04 14.40 -3.65
C ASP A 159 14.71 14.12 -2.16
N PRO A 160 15.51 14.63 -1.21
CA PRO A 160 15.26 14.42 0.23
C PRO A 160 13.91 14.92 0.74
N ALA A 161 13.24 15.81 0.02
CA ALA A 161 11.89 16.26 0.31
C ALA A 161 10.82 15.18 0.04
N ILE A 162 11.12 14.19 -0.82
CA ILE A 162 10.22 13.08 -1.11
C ILE A 162 10.31 12.08 0.03
N ARG A 163 9.21 11.92 0.80
CA ARG A 163 9.17 11.01 1.95
C ARG A 163 8.21 9.86 1.70
N HIS A 164 8.66 8.68 2.08
CA HIS A 164 7.89 7.43 2.11
C HIS A 164 7.65 7.01 3.55
N ILE A 165 6.73 6.08 3.78
CA ILE A 165 6.46 5.47 5.08
C ILE A 165 6.36 3.96 4.93
N GLY A 166 6.94 3.22 5.85
CA GLY A 166 6.85 1.76 5.88
C GLY A 166 8.00 1.13 6.67
N PRO A 167 7.99 -0.20 6.82
CA PRO A 167 9.10 -0.96 7.36
C PRO A 167 10.25 -1.04 6.35
N VAL A 168 11.43 -1.43 6.80
CA VAL A 168 12.50 -1.90 5.92
C VAL A 168 12.32 -3.40 5.66
N ALA A 169 12.85 -3.87 4.53
CA ALA A 169 12.65 -5.26 4.10
C ALA A 169 13.25 -6.28 5.07
N GLN A 170 14.39 -5.97 5.70
CA GLN A 170 15.02 -6.82 6.70
C GLN A 170 14.11 -7.09 7.90
N ASP A 171 13.48 -6.05 8.44
CA ASP A 171 12.57 -6.18 9.59
C ASP A 171 11.31 -6.94 9.20
N PHE A 172 10.79 -6.67 8.01
CA PHE A 172 9.60 -7.34 7.47
C PHE A 172 9.87 -8.84 7.26
N TYR A 173 10.96 -9.19 6.60
CA TYR A 173 11.34 -10.58 6.33
C TYR A 173 11.64 -11.35 7.63
N ALA A 174 12.37 -10.73 8.57
CA ALA A 174 12.65 -11.33 9.88
C ALA A 174 11.37 -11.60 10.68
N ALA A 175 10.37 -10.70 10.59
CA ALA A 175 9.12 -10.84 11.31
C ALA A 175 8.17 -11.88 10.69
N PHE A 176 8.07 -11.96 9.37
CA PHE A 176 7.01 -12.74 8.69
C PHE A 176 7.53 -13.94 7.90
N GLY A 177 8.78 -13.95 7.46
CA GLY A 177 9.37 -15.03 6.66
C GLY A 177 8.68 -15.22 5.30
N VAL A 178 8.11 -14.15 4.73
CA VAL A 178 7.45 -14.15 3.43
C VAL A 178 8.20 -13.25 2.44
N GLY A 179 8.02 -13.52 1.14
CA GLY A 179 8.77 -12.84 0.09
C GLY A 179 10.00 -13.63 -0.37
N GLU A 180 10.70 -13.10 -1.35
CA GLU A 180 11.83 -13.77 -2.02
C GLU A 180 13.15 -13.57 -1.27
N ASP A 181 13.35 -12.39 -0.65
CA ASP A 181 14.59 -12.01 0.06
C ASP A 181 14.33 -10.93 1.12
N ASP A 182 15.38 -10.53 1.83
CA ASP A 182 15.34 -9.53 2.89
C ASP A 182 15.65 -8.09 2.40
N THR A 183 15.70 -7.86 1.10
CA THR A 183 15.97 -6.53 0.50
C THR A 183 14.78 -5.95 -0.25
N HIS A 184 13.74 -6.75 -0.49
CA HIS A 184 12.52 -6.36 -1.18
C HIS A 184 11.28 -6.71 -0.37
N ILE A 185 10.24 -5.90 -0.51
CA ILE A 185 8.90 -6.21 -0.02
C ILE A 185 7.95 -6.18 -1.21
N SER A 186 7.36 -7.33 -1.54
CA SER A 186 6.31 -7.42 -2.54
C SER A 186 5.03 -6.74 -2.02
N THR A 187 4.34 -6.00 -2.87
CA THR A 187 3.03 -5.42 -2.52
C THR A 187 2.01 -6.50 -2.16
N VAL A 188 2.09 -7.67 -2.80
CA VAL A 188 1.20 -8.81 -2.49
C VAL A 188 1.41 -9.30 -1.06
N ASP A 189 2.67 -9.35 -0.59
CA ASP A 189 2.99 -9.81 0.77
C ASP A 189 2.65 -8.75 1.81
N ALA A 190 2.94 -7.47 1.52
CA ALA A 190 2.55 -6.37 2.39
C ALA A 190 1.03 -6.30 2.59
N ASP A 191 0.26 -6.41 1.51
CA ASP A 191 -1.20 -6.42 1.53
C ASP A 191 -1.73 -7.68 2.26
N GLY A 192 -1.13 -8.85 2.01
CA GLY A 192 -1.47 -10.11 2.67
C GLY A 192 -1.27 -10.06 4.19
N VAL A 193 -0.14 -9.52 4.64
CA VAL A 193 0.14 -9.27 6.07
C VAL A 193 -0.88 -8.30 6.66
N ALA A 194 -1.19 -7.21 5.96
CA ALA A 194 -2.18 -6.24 6.43
C ALA A 194 -3.58 -6.86 6.57
N LEU A 195 -4.04 -7.64 5.59
CA LEU A 195 -5.33 -8.32 5.62
C LEU A 195 -5.41 -9.34 6.77
N ALA A 196 -4.38 -10.15 6.98
CA ALA A 196 -4.34 -11.11 8.08
C ALA A 196 -4.30 -10.40 9.45
N ALA A 197 -3.58 -9.28 9.58
CA ALA A 197 -3.56 -8.47 10.79
C ALA A 197 -4.94 -7.86 11.10
N ILE A 198 -5.68 -7.40 10.08
CA ILE A 198 -7.05 -6.90 10.23
C ILE A 198 -7.98 -8.01 10.72
N GLN A 199 -7.86 -9.24 10.21
CA GLN A 199 -8.63 -10.38 10.70
C GLN A 199 -8.33 -10.67 12.18
N GLY A 200 -7.05 -10.68 12.57
CA GLY A 200 -6.65 -10.86 13.97
C GLY A 200 -7.15 -9.73 14.88
N LEU A 201 -7.16 -8.49 14.40
CA LEU A 201 -7.73 -7.36 15.14
C LEU A 201 -9.25 -7.49 15.32
N TYR A 202 -9.96 -7.94 14.28
CA TYR A 202 -11.39 -8.19 14.35
C TYR A 202 -11.72 -9.25 15.39
N GLU A 203 -11.02 -10.38 15.38
CA GLU A 203 -11.20 -11.44 16.40
C GLU A 203 -10.98 -10.92 17.82
N ARG A 204 -9.90 -10.14 18.03
CA ARG A 204 -9.61 -9.51 19.31
C ARG A 204 -10.71 -8.53 19.73
N SER A 205 -11.27 -7.77 18.79
CA SER A 205 -12.40 -6.87 19.06
C SER A 205 -13.63 -7.63 19.54
N GLN A 206 -13.97 -8.75 18.89
CA GLN A 206 -15.11 -9.61 19.30
C GLN A 206 -14.92 -10.17 20.71
N GLU A 207 -13.72 -10.59 21.06
CA GLU A 207 -13.44 -11.05 22.44
C GLU A 207 -13.55 -9.95 23.47
N GLN A 208 -13.07 -8.74 23.13
CA GLN A 208 -13.20 -7.58 24.02
C GLN A 208 -14.67 -7.21 24.23
N GLU A 209 -15.48 -7.25 23.20
CA GLU A 209 -16.93 -6.99 23.29
C GLU A 209 -17.63 -8.03 24.17
N ALA A 210 -17.36 -9.32 23.98
CA ALA A 210 -17.87 -10.38 24.83
C ALA A 210 -17.44 -10.21 26.30
N ARG A 211 -16.19 -9.79 26.54
CA ARG A 211 -15.68 -9.52 27.89
C ARG A 211 -16.36 -8.30 28.53
N ILE A 212 -16.64 -7.26 27.75
CA ILE A 212 -17.37 -6.07 28.22
C ILE A 212 -18.78 -6.51 28.70
N VAL A 213 -19.50 -7.27 27.88
CA VAL A 213 -20.84 -7.78 28.26
C VAL A 213 -20.79 -8.61 29.55
N GLN A 214 -19.79 -9.48 29.68
CA GLN A 214 -19.60 -10.27 30.90
C GLN A 214 -19.34 -9.35 32.13
N LEU A 215 -18.45 -8.38 31.99
CA LEU A 215 -18.15 -7.44 33.07
C LEU A 215 -19.36 -6.58 33.47
N GLU A 216 -20.20 -6.20 32.52
CA GLU A 216 -21.44 -5.47 32.79
C GLU A 216 -22.43 -6.32 33.60
N GLN A 217 -22.56 -7.61 33.26
CA GLN A 217 -23.40 -8.55 34.03
C GLN A 217 -22.85 -8.78 35.44
N GLU A 218 -21.54 -8.98 35.60
CA GLU A 218 -20.89 -9.08 36.90
C GLU A 218 -21.10 -7.83 37.74
N ASN A 219 -20.95 -6.64 37.15
CA ASN A 219 -21.19 -5.36 37.81
C ASN A 219 -22.65 -5.18 38.25
N ALA A 220 -23.61 -5.57 37.40
CA ALA A 220 -25.03 -5.55 37.77
C ALA A 220 -25.32 -6.47 38.96
N ALA A 221 -24.76 -7.68 38.96
CA ALA A 221 -24.91 -8.63 40.08
C ALA A 221 -24.26 -8.10 41.37
N LEU A 222 -23.08 -7.47 41.29
CA LEU A 222 -22.42 -6.86 42.44
C LEU A 222 -23.21 -5.70 43.02
N ARG A 223 -23.80 -4.85 42.19
CA ARG A 223 -24.69 -3.75 42.63
C ARG A 223 -25.91 -4.30 43.37
N SER A 224 -26.60 -5.30 42.82
CA SER A 224 -27.73 -5.93 43.47
C SER A 224 -27.37 -6.53 44.85
N ARG A 225 -26.16 -7.14 44.96
CA ARG A 225 -25.67 -7.64 46.24
C ARG A 225 -25.38 -6.51 47.22
N LEU A 226 -24.82 -5.40 46.77
CA LEU A 226 -24.59 -4.21 47.56
C LEU A 226 -25.90 -3.64 48.12
N ASP A 227 -26.89 -3.44 47.26
CA ASP A 227 -28.24 -2.96 47.68
C ASP A 227 -28.87 -3.91 48.73
N SER A 228 -28.72 -5.23 48.55
CA SER A 228 -29.20 -6.22 49.53
C SER A 228 -28.48 -6.12 50.88
N LEU A 229 -27.14 -5.92 50.86
CA LEU A 229 -26.37 -5.77 52.07
C LEU A 229 -26.71 -4.46 52.82
N GLU A 230 -26.90 -3.37 52.10
CA GLU A 230 -27.31 -2.09 52.64
C GLU A 230 -28.71 -2.18 53.28
N ALA A 231 -29.65 -2.86 52.61
CA ALA A 231 -30.98 -3.11 53.18
C ALA A 231 -30.92 -3.97 54.47
N ARG A 232 -30.03 -4.98 54.49
CA ARG A 232 -29.83 -5.79 55.71
C ARG A 232 -29.19 -5.01 56.82
N LEU A 233 -28.24 -4.15 56.53
CA LEU A 233 -27.58 -3.25 57.49
C LEU A 233 -28.62 -2.31 58.12
N ALA A 234 -29.42 -1.65 57.31
CA ALA A 234 -30.49 -0.76 57.75
C ALA A 234 -31.55 -1.50 58.60
N ALA A 235 -31.80 -2.77 58.32
CA ALA A 235 -32.69 -3.59 59.14
C ALA A 235 -32.09 -3.92 60.51
N LEU A 236 -30.79 -4.24 60.56
CA LEU A 236 -30.07 -4.50 61.81
C LEU A 236 -29.95 -3.26 62.68
N GLU A 237 -29.68 -2.09 62.09
CA GLU A 237 -29.62 -0.80 62.80
C GLU A 237 -30.99 -0.46 63.44
N ARG A 238 -32.09 -0.72 62.73
CA ARG A 238 -33.44 -0.54 63.27
C ARG A 238 -33.76 -1.50 64.44
N GLN A 239 -33.28 -2.74 64.38
CA GLN A 239 -33.42 -3.71 65.47
C GLN A 239 -32.59 -3.34 66.67
N ALA A 240 -31.35 -2.86 66.48
CA ALA A 240 -30.47 -2.43 67.56
C ALA A 240 -30.96 -1.14 68.21
N GLY A 241 -31.52 -0.19 67.44
CA GLY A 241 -32.12 1.05 67.97
C GLY A 241 -33.43 0.88 68.73
N GLY A 242 -34.19 -0.24 68.47
CA GLY A 242 -35.42 -0.59 69.19
C GLY A 242 -35.20 -1.27 70.54
N ALA A 243 -33.97 -1.67 70.88
CA ALA A 243 -33.63 -2.37 72.13
C ALA A 243 -32.88 -1.51 73.15
N SER A 244 -32.74 -0.20 72.93
CA SER A 244 -32.01 0.69 73.83
C SER A 244 -32.97 1.61 74.61
N ASP A 245 -32.93 1.48 75.91
CA ASP A 245 -33.42 2.43 76.91
C ASP A 245 -32.73 3.81 76.59
N PRO A 246 -33.40 4.98 76.65
CA PRO A 246 -32.88 6.26 76.14
C PRO A 246 -31.75 6.90 76.96
N ALA A 247 -31.06 6.15 77.79
CA ALA A 247 -30.05 6.69 78.72
C ALA A 247 -28.55 6.42 78.30
N SER A 248 -28.25 5.78 77.18
CA SER A 248 -26.84 5.48 76.80
C SER A 248 -26.54 5.51 75.29
N ALA A 249 -27.11 6.46 74.56
CA ALA A 249 -26.76 6.66 73.14
C ALA A 249 -25.50 7.52 72.98
N LEU A 250 -24.35 6.85 72.73
CA LEU A 250 -23.23 7.52 72.07
C LEU A 250 -23.48 7.57 70.55
N PRO A 251 -23.35 8.68 69.88
CA PRO A 251 -23.61 8.79 68.43
C PRO A 251 -22.47 8.14 67.62
N ILE A 252 -22.75 6.94 67.08
CA ILE A 252 -21.89 6.32 66.05
C ILE A 252 -22.35 6.76 64.65
N SER A 253 -22.59 8.03 64.46
CA SER A 253 -22.96 8.61 63.17
C SER A 253 -21.79 9.48 62.64
N GLY A 254 -20.84 8.85 61.97
CA GLY A 254 -19.76 9.68 61.35
C GLY A 254 -18.72 8.98 60.50
N LEU A 255 -18.68 7.64 60.44
CA LEU A 255 -17.55 6.96 59.82
C LEU A 255 -17.87 6.14 58.57
N ALA A 256 -19.12 5.92 58.18
CA ALA A 256 -19.47 5.03 57.07
C ALA A 256 -19.65 5.73 55.69
N LEU A 257 -19.80 7.06 55.62
CA LEU A 257 -20.01 7.80 54.37
C LEU A 257 -18.77 8.40 53.73
N GLY A 258 -17.61 8.38 54.41
CA GLY A 258 -16.35 8.94 53.89
C GLY A 258 -15.52 8.01 53.03
N GLY A 259 -15.69 6.69 53.18
CA GLY A 259 -14.81 5.71 52.53
C GLY A 259 -15.14 5.38 51.06
N LEU A 260 -16.44 5.43 50.70
CA LEU A 260 -16.84 5.07 49.31
C LEU A 260 -16.70 6.21 48.31
N ALA A 261 -16.78 7.47 48.76
CA ALA A 261 -16.59 8.63 47.89
C ALA A 261 -15.14 8.83 47.45
N LEU A 262 -14.16 8.36 48.26
CA LEU A 262 -12.73 8.48 47.96
C LEU A 262 -12.24 7.43 46.98
N LEU A 263 -12.84 6.24 46.90
CA LEU A 263 -12.51 5.21 45.93
C LEU A 263 -13.05 5.52 44.51
N GLY A 264 -14.22 6.10 44.40
CA GLY A 264 -14.79 6.56 43.11
C GLY A 264 -14.01 7.71 42.47
N ALA A 265 -13.50 8.65 43.29
CA ALA A 265 -12.72 9.79 42.83
C ALA A 265 -11.30 9.38 42.37
N ALA A 266 -10.70 8.36 42.98
CA ALA A 266 -9.37 7.87 42.60
C ALA A 266 -9.39 7.16 41.24
N VAL A 267 -10.44 6.38 40.93
CA VAL A 267 -10.61 5.68 39.65
C VAL A 267 -10.92 6.66 38.52
N TYR A 268 -11.68 7.72 38.79
CA TYR A 268 -11.98 8.77 37.81
C TYR A 268 -10.76 9.63 37.48
N ARG A 269 -9.88 9.90 38.44
CA ARG A 269 -8.65 10.68 38.24
C ARG A 269 -7.60 9.91 37.43
N GLN A 270 -7.48 8.60 37.63
CA GLN A 270 -6.56 7.76 36.86
C GLN A 270 -6.95 7.65 35.38
N ARG A 271 -8.26 7.72 35.05
CA ARG A 271 -8.73 7.71 33.64
C ARG A 271 -8.55 9.07 32.95
N ALA A 272 -8.54 10.17 33.68
CA ALA A 272 -8.38 11.51 33.12
C ALA A 272 -6.91 11.87 32.84
N GLU A 273 -5.95 11.24 33.51
CA GLU A 273 -4.51 11.51 33.34
C GLU A 273 -3.82 10.53 32.34
N GLY A 274 -4.43 9.37 32.03
CA GLY A 274 -3.93 8.39 31.05
C GLY A 274 -4.27 8.70 29.58
N GLY A 275 -4.96 9.78 29.28
CA GLY A 275 -5.42 10.14 27.92
C GLY A 275 -4.64 11.27 27.24
N LYS A 276 -3.47 11.64 27.76
CA LYS A 276 -2.57 12.62 27.12
C LYS A 276 -1.15 12.05 27.10
N GLY A 277 -0.84 11.30 26.06
CA GLY A 277 0.48 10.77 25.73
C GLY A 277 0.49 10.29 24.29
#